data_209c68e0f2c2f5e095f7d81ae9e2cb2f
#
_entry.id   209c68e0f2c2f5e095f7d81ae9e2cb2f
#
_cell.length_a   1.000
_cell.length_b   1.000
_cell.length_c   1.000
_cell.angle_alpha   90.00
_cell.angle_beta   90.00
_cell.angle_gamma   90.00
#
_symmetry.space_group_name_H-M   'P 1'
#
loop_
_entity.id
_entity.type
_entity.pdbx_description
1 polymer ?
#
loop_
_entity_poly.entity_id
_entity_poly.type
_entity_poly.pdbx_seq_one_letter_code
_entity_poly.pdbx_strand_id
1 'polypeptide(L)'
;VDSVGSTTLVTALAQMKYNGIVAACGLAGGFDLPGSVMPFLLRNVRLQGVDSVMAPMALRERAWADLAELIDPAALKGVYTIEP
;
A
#
# COMPACT_ATOMS: atom_id res chain seq x y z
N VAL A 1 1.79 -1.90 -1.07
CA VAL A 1 0.80 -0.82 -1.05
C VAL A 1 -0.23 -1.06 -2.16
N ASP A 2 -1.50 -0.99 -1.82
CA ASP A 2 -2.59 -1.18 -2.77
C ASP A 2 -3.55 0.01 -2.75
N SER A 3 -3.73 0.65 -3.90
CA SER A 3 -4.68 1.76 -4.10
C SER A 3 -5.86 1.35 -4.98
N VAL A 4 -5.95 0.09 -5.39
CA VAL A 4 -6.95 -0.41 -6.34
C VAL A 4 -8.09 -1.15 -5.64
N GLY A 5 -7.77 -2.01 -4.70
CA GLY A 5 -8.75 -2.81 -3.97
C GLY A 5 -9.27 -4.00 -4.78
N SER A 6 -10.38 -4.57 -4.33
CA SER A 6 -11.10 -5.67 -4.98
C SER A 6 -10.18 -6.83 -5.38
N THR A 7 -10.29 -7.34 -6.59
CA THR A 7 -9.52 -8.50 -7.05
C THR A 7 -8.02 -8.27 -7.06
N THR A 8 -7.56 -7.06 -7.33
CA THR A 8 -6.12 -6.73 -7.28
C THR A 8 -5.58 -6.88 -5.87
N LEU A 9 -6.31 -6.41 -4.87
CA LEU A 9 -5.93 -6.55 -3.46
C LEU A 9 -5.89 -8.03 -3.05
N VAL A 10 -6.89 -8.82 -3.43
CA VAL A 10 -6.95 -10.25 -3.13
C VAL A 10 -5.77 -10.99 -3.77
N THR A 11 -5.43 -10.66 -5.01
CA THR A 11 -4.28 -11.25 -5.71
C THR A 11 -2.97 -10.89 -5.00
N ALA A 12 -2.81 -9.65 -4.57
CA ALA A 12 -1.63 -9.21 -3.82
C ALA A 12 -1.49 -9.97 -2.51
N LEU A 13 -2.59 -10.11 -1.74
CA LEU A 13 -2.58 -10.87 -0.50
C LEU A 13 -2.18 -12.32 -0.72
N ALA A 14 -2.64 -12.95 -1.81
CA ALA A 14 -2.32 -14.34 -2.13
C ALA A 14 -0.84 -14.55 -2.45
N GLN A 15 -0.13 -13.51 -2.89
CA GLN A 15 1.26 -13.57 -3.31
C GLN A 15 2.25 -13.11 -2.22
N MET A 16 1.76 -12.69 -1.05
CA MET A 16 2.63 -12.16 0.00
C MET A 16 3.46 -13.26 0.66
N LYS A 17 4.69 -12.90 1.04
CA LYS A 17 5.56 -13.77 1.82
C LYS A 17 5.06 -13.87 3.26
N TYR A 18 5.53 -14.86 3.99
CA TYR A 18 5.21 -15.05 5.39
C TYR A 18 5.48 -13.76 6.19
N ASN A 19 4.56 -13.37 7.05
CA ASN A 19 4.57 -12.13 7.82
C ASN A 19 4.48 -10.85 6.97
N GLY A 20 4.12 -10.94 5.70
CA GLY A 20 3.95 -9.77 4.84
C GLY A 20 2.79 -8.88 5.27
N ILE A 21 2.84 -7.62 4.85
CA ILE A 21 1.80 -6.63 5.11
C ILE A 21 1.40 -5.97 3.80
N VAL A 22 0.10 -5.94 3.54
CA VAL A 22 -0.45 -5.13 2.45
C VAL A 22 -1.12 -3.90 3.07
N ALA A 23 -0.67 -2.72 2.68
CA ALA A 23 -1.28 -1.46 3.09
C ALA A 23 -2.28 -1.03 2.03
N ALA A 24 -3.56 -1.05 2.38
CA ALA A 24 -4.65 -0.68 1.47
C ALA A 24 -5.06 0.76 1.74
N CYS A 25 -4.90 1.64 0.75
CA CYS A 25 -5.16 3.07 0.88
C CYS A 25 -6.15 3.62 -0.16
N GLY A 26 -6.67 2.79 -1.06
CA GLY A 26 -7.63 3.22 -2.06
C GLY A 26 -8.44 2.06 -2.62
N LEU A 27 -9.40 2.39 -3.47
CA LEU A 27 -10.37 1.43 -4.02
C LEU A 27 -10.75 1.75 -5.47
N ALA A 28 -9.77 2.15 -6.27
CA ALA A 28 -10.00 2.51 -7.68
C ALA A 28 -10.64 1.40 -8.50
N GLY A 29 -10.38 0.12 -8.16
CA GLY A 29 -10.98 -1.04 -8.82
C GLY A 29 -12.24 -1.59 -8.16
N GLY A 30 -12.61 -1.09 -6.97
CA GLY A 30 -13.79 -1.55 -6.24
C GLY A 30 -13.58 -1.55 -4.74
N PHE A 31 -14.67 -1.63 -3.98
CA PHE A 31 -14.65 -1.58 -2.52
C PHE A 31 -14.84 -2.94 -1.85
N ASP A 32 -15.09 -3.98 -2.60
CA ASP A 32 -15.28 -5.32 -2.07
C ASP A 32 -13.95 -6.07 -1.83
N LEU A 33 -14.02 -7.14 -1.08
CA LEU A 33 -12.87 -8.02 -0.81
C LEU A 33 -13.24 -9.46 -1.18
N PRO A 34 -13.24 -9.81 -2.48
CA PRO A 34 -13.64 -11.14 -2.94
C PRO A 34 -12.50 -12.13 -2.79
N GLY A 35 -12.27 -12.63 -1.57
CA GLY A 35 -11.12 -13.48 -1.32
C GLY A 35 -11.34 -14.48 -0.21
N SER A 36 -10.24 -15.10 0.20
CA SER A 36 -10.18 -16.14 1.21
C SER A 36 -9.38 -15.69 2.41
N VAL A 37 -9.63 -16.27 3.58
CA VAL A 37 -8.82 -16.04 4.78
C VAL A 37 -7.50 -16.82 4.75
N MET A 38 -7.27 -17.66 3.75
CA MET A 38 -6.12 -18.56 3.72
C MET A 38 -4.76 -17.85 3.81
N PRO A 39 -4.50 -16.73 3.10
CA PRO A 39 -3.22 -16.03 3.25
C PRO A 39 -2.95 -15.58 4.68
N PHE A 40 -4.00 -15.15 5.38
CA PHE A 40 -3.88 -14.69 6.77
C PHE A 40 -3.52 -15.84 7.71
N LEU A 41 -4.15 -16.99 7.53
CA LEU A 41 -3.96 -18.17 8.41
C LEU A 41 -2.67 -18.91 8.09
N LEU A 42 -2.35 -19.11 6.81
CA LEU A 42 -1.22 -19.93 6.39
C LEU A 42 0.11 -19.18 6.38
N ARG A 43 0.10 -17.88 6.12
CA ARG A 43 1.32 -17.10 5.95
C ARG A 43 1.40 -15.91 6.89
N ASN A 44 0.48 -15.81 7.85
CA ASN A 44 0.47 -14.71 8.83
C ASN A 44 0.55 -13.34 8.15
N VAL A 45 -0.13 -13.19 7.01
CA VAL A 45 -0.19 -11.93 6.26
C VAL A 45 -1.14 -10.97 6.95
N ARG A 46 -0.82 -9.69 6.94
CA ARG A 46 -1.68 -8.63 7.47
C ARG A 46 -2.18 -7.73 6.36
N LEU A 47 -3.46 -7.37 6.45
CA LEU A 47 -4.08 -6.33 5.63
C LEU A 47 -4.31 -5.11 6.53
N GLN A 48 -3.60 -4.02 6.24
CA GLN A 48 -3.69 -2.80 7.01
C GLN A 48 -4.40 -1.73 6.21
N GLY A 49 -5.55 -1.28 6.72
CA GLY A 49 -6.24 -0.13 6.15
C GLY A 49 -5.48 1.16 6.45
N VAL A 50 -5.40 2.05 5.47
CA VAL A 50 -4.76 3.35 5.61
C VAL A 50 -5.74 4.43 5.22
N ASP A 51 -6.13 5.26 6.18
CA ASP A 51 -6.95 6.44 5.93
C ASP A 51 -6.05 7.64 5.67
N SER A 52 -5.74 7.88 4.40
CA SER A 52 -4.87 8.96 3.99
C SER A 52 -5.55 10.33 4.00
N VAL A 53 -6.88 10.36 4.08
CA VAL A 53 -7.66 11.60 4.09
C VAL A 53 -7.75 12.20 5.49
N MET A 54 -8.07 11.36 6.47
CA MET A 54 -8.33 11.79 7.87
C MET A 54 -7.13 11.56 8.79
N ALA A 55 -5.99 11.16 8.25
CA ALA A 55 -4.80 10.91 9.06
C ALA A 55 -4.40 12.17 9.85
N PRO A 56 -4.03 12.03 11.15
CA PRO A 56 -3.59 13.18 11.95
C PRO A 56 -2.38 13.90 11.33
N MET A 57 -2.34 15.22 11.47
CA MET A 57 -1.28 16.04 10.87
C MET A 57 0.12 15.61 11.34
N ALA A 58 0.27 15.28 12.61
CA ALA A 58 1.56 14.82 13.16
C ALA A 58 2.06 13.55 12.45
N LEU A 59 1.16 12.61 12.18
CA LEU A 59 1.50 11.39 11.45
C LEU A 59 1.87 11.68 9.99
N ARG A 60 1.16 12.61 9.35
CA ARG A 60 1.44 13.03 7.97
C ARG A 60 2.80 13.70 7.87
N GLU A 61 3.11 14.59 8.79
CA GLU A 61 4.40 15.29 8.84
C GLU A 61 5.55 14.30 9.02
N ARG A 62 5.38 13.32 9.91
CA ARG A 62 6.37 12.27 10.13
C ARG A 62 6.58 11.44 8.87
N ALA A 63 5.50 11.06 8.19
CA ALA A 63 5.59 10.30 6.95
C ALA A 63 6.34 11.06 5.87
N TRP A 64 6.08 12.36 5.71
CA TRP A 64 6.80 13.19 4.75
C TRP A 64 8.27 13.35 5.11
N ALA A 65 8.59 13.51 6.40
CA ALA A 65 9.97 13.59 6.87
C ALA A 65 10.74 12.29 6.60
N ASP A 66 10.12 11.14 6.88
CA ASP A 66 10.72 9.83 6.62
C ASP A 66 10.95 9.61 5.12
N LEU A 67 10.00 10.00 4.28
CA LEU A 67 10.14 9.92 2.83
C LEU A 67 11.28 10.79 2.32
N ALA A 68 11.45 11.99 2.86
CA ALA A 68 12.53 12.89 2.47
C ALA A 68 13.92 12.29 2.76
N GLU A 69 14.04 11.48 3.83
CA GLU A 69 15.29 10.80 4.17
C GLU A 69 15.53 9.53 3.35
N LEU A 70 14.46 8.77 3.08
CA LEU A 70 14.54 7.43 2.49
C LEU A 70 14.55 7.43 0.97
N ILE A 71 13.98 8.45 0.32
CA ILE A 71 13.89 8.50 -1.13
C ILE A 71 15.22 8.95 -1.74
N ASP A 72 15.73 8.15 -2.67
CA ASP A 72 16.86 8.50 -3.50
C ASP A 72 16.38 9.31 -4.71
N PRO A 73 16.78 10.58 -4.85
CA PRO A 73 16.38 11.39 -6.01
C PRO A 73 16.80 10.78 -7.36
N ALA A 74 17.91 10.07 -7.41
CA ALA A 74 18.34 9.41 -8.64
C ALA A 74 17.40 8.28 -9.05
N ALA A 75 16.86 7.53 -8.08
CA ALA A 75 15.87 6.49 -8.33
C ALA A 75 14.55 7.08 -8.83
N LEU A 76 14.13 8.23 -8.29
CA LEU A 76 12.91 8.92 -8.73
C LEU A 76 12.95 9.35 -10.18
N LYS A 77 14.10 9.76 -10.70
CA LYS A 77 14.25 10.17 -12.09
C LYS A 77 13.89 9.07 -13.09
N GLY A 78 13.94 7.80 -12.69
CA GLY A 78 13.51 6.68 -13.50
C GLY A 78 12.00 6.43 -13.52
N VAL A 79 11.23 7.10 -12.64
CA VAL A 79 9.80 6.86 -12.45
C VAL A 79 8.92 7.96 -13.02
N TYR A 80 9.47 9.10 -13.38
CA TYR A 80 8.69 10.21 -13.94
C TYR A 80 9.40 10.85 -15.13
N THR A 81 8.62 11.49 -15.99
CA THR A 81 9.12 12.35 -17.07
C THR A 81 8.51 13.74 -16.90
N ILE A 82 9.30 14.74 -17.27
CA ILE A 82 8.83 16.12 -17.29
C ILE A 82 8.38 16.45 -18.71
N GLU A 83 7.09 16.73 -18.87
CA GLU A 83 6.54 17.14 -20.16
C GLU A 83 6.74 18.63 -20.37
N PRO A 84 7.18 19.06 -21.57
CA PRO A 84 7.35 20.48 -21.85
C PRO A 84 6.05 21.27 -21.96
#